data_b269e9ef63f46f4901e688101f899eda
#
_entry.id   b269e9ef63f46f4901e688101f899eda
#
_cell.length_a   1.000
_cell.length_b   1.000
_cell.length_c   1.000
_cell.angle_alpha   90.00
_cell.angle_beta   90.00
_cell.angle_gamma   90.00
#
_symmetry.space_group_name_H-M   'P 1'
#
loop_
_entity.id
_entity.type
_entity.pdbx_description
1 polymer ?
#
loop_
_entity_poly.entity_id
_entity_poly.type
_entity_poly.pdbx_seq_one_letter_code
_entity_poly.pdbx_strand_id
1 'polypeptide(L)'
;MIFDSTFFVALHRELQRGARGPAQEFLARHADEVPGMSEITRGELARGFMAKAAWTDFCDRFVIYPFNDAVGWRAAEIFNDLRKRGVMTGENDLWIAATALEAGGVLVTRNVKHFQNVRGLKVVAH
;
A
#
# COMPACT_ATOMS: atom_id res chain seq x y z
N MET A 1 -8.72 1.51 -4.54
CA MET A 1 -7.95 1.70 -3.28
C MET A 1 -6.60 1.04 -3.38
N ILE A 2 -5.58 1.72 -2.90
CA ILE A 2 -4.27 1.11 -2.69
C ILE A 2 -4.12 0.73 -1.23
N PHE A 3 -3.55 -0.45 -0.99
CA PHE A 3 -3.27 -0.98 0.34
C PHE A 3 -1.75 -1.10 0.51
N ASP A 4 -1.25 -0.83 1.69
CA ASP A 4 0.18 -1.00 1.95
C ASP A 4 0.54 -2.44 2.37
N SER A 5 1.82 -2.69 2.62
CA SER A 5 2.30 -4.02 2.97
C SER A 5 1.69 -4.56 4.27
N THR A 6 1.34 -3.71 5.24
CA THR A 6 0.75 -4.16 6.51
C THR A 6 -0.55 -4.92 6.30
N PHE A 7 -1.37 -4.45 5.36
CA PHE A 7 -2.61 -5.13 5.01
C PHE A 7 -2.37 -6.50 4.36
N PHE A 8 -1.50 -6.54 3.35
CA PHE A 8 -1.25 -7.79 2.63
C PHE A 8 -0.55 -8.84 3.49
N VAL A 9 0.33 -8.42 4.40
CA VAL A 9 0.93 -9.34 5.38
C VAL A 9 -0.15 -9.96 6.26
N ALA A 10 -1.09 -9.15 6.75
CA ALA A 10 -2.19 -9.65 7.55
C ALA A 10 -3.09 -10.61 6.77
N LEU A 11 -3.43 -10.23 5.54
CA LEU A 11 -4.25 -11.07 4.65
C LEU A 11 -3.58 -12.41 4.37
N HIS A 12 -2.29 -12.38 4.03
CA HIS A 12 -1.53 -13.61 3.73
C HIS A 12 -1.50 -14.55 4.95
N ARG A 13 -1.28 -14.01 6.14
CA ARG A 13 -1.31 -14.79 7.38
C ARG A 13 -2.66 -15.43 7.64
N GLU A 14 -3.74 -14.69 7.43
CA GLU A 14 -5.10 -15.22 7.58
C GLU A 14 -5.35 -16.37 6.62
N LEU A 15 -4.97 -16.21 5.35
CA LEU A 15 -5.14 -17.26 4.34
C LEU A 15 -4.33 -18.51 4.67
N GLN A 16 -3.11 -18.34 5.17
CA GLN A 16 -2.26 -19.48 5.57
C GLN A 16 -2.84 -20.26 6.75
N ARG A 17 -3.47 -19.56 7.70
CA ARG A 17 -4.11 -20.22 8.86
C ARG A 17 -5.43 -20.88 8.49
N GLY A 18 -5.99 -20.55 7.32
CA GLY A 18 -7.31 -21.04 6.92
C GLY A 18 -8.45 -20.49 7.77
N ALA A 19 -8.22 -19.37 8.46
CA ALA A 19 -9.21 -18.74 9.32
C ALA A 19 -9.47 -17.31 8.86
N ARG A 20 -10.74 -16.94 8.82
CA ARG A 20 -11.13 -15.58 8.47
C ARG A 20 -10.74 -14.61 9.59
N GLY A 21 -10.19 -13.47 9.22
CA GLY A 21 -9.78 -12.43 10.16
C GLY A 21 -10.07 -11.02 9.65
N PRO A 22 -9.53 -9.99 10.34
CA PRO A 22 -9.84 -8.60 10.05
C PRO A 22 -9.56 -8.15 8.61
N ALA A 23 -8.50 -8.68 7.97
CA ALA A 23 -8.17 -8.31 6.60
C ALA A 23 -9.22 -8.81 5.62
N GLN A 24 -9.64 -10.06 5.74
CA GLN A 24 -10.70 -10.62 4.89
C GLN A 24 -12.05 -9.94 5.15
N GLU A 25 -12.33 -9.60 6.40
CA GLU A 25 -13.55 -8.86 6.76
C GLU A 25 -13.55 -7.45 6.16
N PHE A 26 -12.40 -6.79 6.16
CA PHE A 26 -12.26 -5.49 5.50
C PHE A 26 -12.59 -5.59 4.01
N LEU A 27 -12.03 -6.58 3.32
CA LEU A 27 -12.31 -6.83 1.90
C LEU A 27 -13.79 -7.13 1.66
N ALA A 28 -14.42 -7.89 2.54
CA ALA A 28 -15.84 -8.21 2.41
C ALA A 28 -16.73 -6.96 2.53
N ARG A 29 -16.35 -6.01 3.39
CA ARG A 29 -17.07 -4.73 3.52
C ARG A 29 -16.85 -3.79 2.33
N HIS A 30 -15.82 -4.04 1.52
CA HIS A 30 -15.47 -3.24 0.34
C HIS A 30 -15.44 -4.12 -0.92
N ALA A 31 -16.41 -5.03 -1.02
CA ALA A 31 -16.43 -6.07 -2.05
C ALA A 31 -16.55 -5.55 -3.49
N ASP A 32 -17.02 -4.33 -3.66
CA ASP A 32 -17.13 -3.65 -4.95
C ASP A 32 -15.82 -2.98 -5.40
N GLU A 33 -14.79 -3.00 -4.56
CA GLU A 33 -13.49 -2.44 -4.89
C GLU A 33 -12.43 -3.53 -5.07
N VAL A 34 -11.60 -3.38 -6.10
CA VAL A 34 -10.47 -4.29 -6.31
C VAL A 34 -9.26 -3.77 -5.54
N PRO A 35 -8.70 -4.57 -4.62
CA PRO A 35 -7.51 -4.16 -3.89
C PRO A 35 -6.32 -3.98 -4.82
N GLY A 36 -5.58 -2.89 -4.63
CA GLY A 36 -4.38 -2.60 -5.38
C GLY A 36 -3.16 -2.46 -4.47
N MET A 37 -2.00 -2.66 -5.03
CA MET A 37 -0.72 -2.42 -4.37
C MET A 37 0.24 -1.68 -5.29
N SER A 38 1.15 -0.92 -4.70
CA SER A 38 2.27 -0.34 -5.43
C SER A 38 3.32 -1.40 -5.73
N GLU A 39 4.19 -1.14 -6.69
CA GLU A 39 5.35 -2.00 -6.93
C GLU A 39 6.30 -2.03 -5.73
N ILE A 40 6.34 -0.96 -4.95
CA ILE A 40 7.13 -0.92 -3.70
C ILE A 40 6.58 -1.94 -2.70
N THR A 41 5.27 -1.93 -2.49
CA THR A 41 4.60 -2.91 -1.61
C THR A 41 4.83 -4.33 -2.11
N ARG A 42 4.71 -4.56 -3.41
CA ARG A 42 4.96 -5.86 -4.01
C ARG A 42 6.38 -6.36 -3.70
N GLY A 43 7.37 -5.47 -3.83
CA GLY A 43 8.76 -5.79 -3.49
C GLY A 43 8.97 -6.06 -1.99
N GLU A 44 8.35 -5.27 -1.13
CA GLU A 44 8.41 -5.51 0.31
C GLU A 44 7.85 -6.89 0.69
N LEU A 45 6.74 -7.28 0.07
CA LEU A 45 6.10 -8.58 0.33
C LEU A 45 6.96 -9.77 -0.08
N ALA A 46 7.85 -9.60 -1.07
CA ALA A 46 8.74 -10.68 -1.51
C ALA A 46 9.57 -11.26 -0.37
N ARG A 47 9.91 -10.45 0.63
CA ARG A 47 10.70 -10.87 1.79
C ARG A 47 10.01 -11.92 2.66
N GLY A 48 8.70 -12.03 2.56
CA GLY A 48 7.89 -13.00 3.32
C GLY A 48 7.65 -14.33 2.61
N PHE A 49 8.26 -14.55 1.43
CA PHE A 49 8.06 -15.76 0.65
C PHE A 49 9.39 -16.50 0.43
N MET A 50 9.33 -17.82 0.53
CA MET A 50 10.51 -18.68 0.28
C MET A 50 10.71 -18.96 -1.21
N ALA A 51 9.63 -18.94 -2.00
CA ALA A 51 9.68 -19.22 -3.43
C ALA A 51 9.09 -18.06 -4.23
N LYS A 52 9.76 -17.69 -5.31
CA LYS A 52 9.30 -16.62 -6.21
C LYS A 52 7.90 -16.91 -6.76
N ALA A 53 7.62 -18.16 -7.13
CA ALA A 53 6.32 -18.54 -7.67
C ALA A 53 5.18 -18.27 -6.68
N ALA A 54 5.39 -18.59 -5.39
CA ALA A 54 4.39 -18.33 -4.35
C ALA A 54 4.11 -16.84 -4.18
N TRP A 55 5.16 -16.02 -4.22
CA TRP A 55 5.03 -14.57 -4.15
C TRP A 55 4.28 -14.02 -5.37
N THR A 56 4.64 -14.44 -6.56
CA THR A 56 3.98 -14.04 -7.81
C THR A 56 2.50 -14.42 -7.78
N ASP A 57 2.18 -15.66 -7.41
CA ASP A 57 0.80 -16.15 -7.35
C ASP A 57 -0.04 -15.35 -6.35
N PHE A 58 0.52 -15.00 -5.21
CA PHE A 58 -0.19 -14.17 -4.23
C PHE A 58 -0.45 -12.77 -4.77
N CYS A 59 0.57 -12.10 -5.31
CA CYS A 59 0.46 -10.72 -5.78
C CYS A 59 -0.42 -10.58 -7.03
N ASP A 60 -0.45 -11.59 -7.89
CA ASP A 60 -1.23 -11.56 -9.15
C ASP A 60 -2.76 -11.53 -8.92
N ARG A 61 -3.21 -11.74 -7.70
CA ARG A 61 -4.63 -11.61 -7.33
C ARG A 61 -5.07 -10.15 -7.22
N PHE A 62 -4.13 -9.21 -7.23
CA PHE A 62 -4.37 -7.80 -6.97
C PHE A 62 -3.92 -6.94 -8.14
N VAL A 63 -4.45 -5.73 -8.21
CA VAL A 63 -3.98 -4.75 -9.20
C VAL A 63 -2.63 -4.21 -8.75
N ILE A 64 -1.63 -4.28 -9.64
CA ILE A 64 -0.30 -3.73 -9.38
C ILE A 64 -0.20 -2.38 -10.08
N TYR A 65 -0.03 -1.32 -9.31
CA TYR A 65 0.13 0.03 -9.84
C TYR A 65 1.61 0.32 -10.08
N PRO A 66 1.97 0.75 -11.30
CA PRO A 66 3.37 0.88 -11.68
C PRO A 66 4.05 2.08 -11.01
N PHE A 67 5.36 1.99 -10.89
CA PHE A 67 6.20 3.13 -10.61
C PHE A 67 6.61 3.76 -11.95
N ASN A 68 6.02 4.89 -12.26
CA ASN A 68 6.26 5.61 -13.53
C ASN A 68 6.66 7.06 -13.27
N ASP A 69 6.84 7.84 -14.34
CA ASP A 69 7.25 9.24 -14.23
C ASP A 69 6.28 10.06 -13.38
N ALA A 70 4.98 9.83 -13.52
CA ALA A 70 3.98 10.55 -12.74
C ALA A 70 4.11 10.28 -11.24
N VAL A 71 4.34 9.02 -10.86
CA VAL A 71 4.58 8.63 -9.48
C VAL A 71 5.88 9.24 -8.94
N GLY A 72 6.94 9.17 -9.73
CA GLY A 72 8.23 9.76 -9.35
C GLY A 72 8.15 11.26 -9.12
N TRP A 73 7.46 11.97 -10.00
CA TRP A 73 7.27 13.42 -9.84
C TRP A 73 6.38 13.74 -8.63
N ARG A 74 5.30 13.00 -8.45
CA ARG A 74 4.42 13.16 -7.28
C ARG A 74 5.20 12.96 -5.98
N ALA A 75 6.06 11.97 -5.92
CA ALA A 75 6.92 11.73 -4.76
C ALA A 75 7.83 12.91 -4.46
N ALA A 76 8.39 13.55 -5.50
CA ALA A 76 9.19 14.76 -5.33
C ALA A 76 8.38 15.93 -4.76
N GLU A 77 7.14 16.09 -5.21
CA GLU A 77 6.24 17.12 -4.69
C GLU A 77 5.92 16.88 -3.21
N ILE A 78 5.61 15.63 -2.84
CA ILE A 78 5.35 15.25 -1.45
C ILE A 78 6.59 15.50 -0.59
N PHE A 79 7.75 15.04 -1.04
CA PHE A 79 9.02 15.21 -0.34
C PHE A 79 9.29 16.69 -0.04
N ASN A 80 9.15 17.55 -1.03
CA ASN A 80 9.40 18.99 -0.87
C ASN A 80 8.38 19.64 0.07
N ASP A 81 7.11 19.25 0.01
CA ASP A 81 6.08 19.77 0.91
C ASP A 81 6.36 19.36 2.36
N LEU A 82 6.65 18.08 2.61
CA LEU A 82 6.97 17.59 3.94
C LEU A 82 8.22 18.27 4.52
N ARG A 83 9.24 18.40 3.69
CA ARG A 83 10.49 19.07 4.09
C ARG A 83 10.24 20.52 4.51
N LYS A 84 9.45 21.28 3.75
CA LYS A 84 9.11 22.66 4.08
C LYS A 84 8.35 22.78 5.40
N ARG A 85 7.54 21.79 5.72
CA ARG A 85 6.78 21.76 6.98
C ARG A 85 7.54 21.16 8.15
N GLY A 86 8.78 20.69 7.93
CA GLY A 86 9.61 20.11 8.97
C GLY A 86 9.15 18.71 9.41
N VAL A 87 8.40 18.01 8.59
CA VAL A 87 7.97 16.63 8.85
C VAL A 87 8.70 15.68 7.92
N MET A 88 8.91 14.46 8.40
CA MET A 88 9.63 13.42 7.68
C MET A 88 8.77 12.18 7.50
N THR A 89 9.03 11.44 6.44
CA THR A 89 8.47 10.12 6.22
C THR A 89 9.56 9.19 5.67
N GLY A 90 9.37 7.89 5.86
CA GLY A 90 10.30 6.89 5.30
C GLY A 90 10.27 6.89 3.77
N GLU A 91 11.37 6.45 3.17
CA GLU A 91 11.51 6.44 1.71
C GLU A 91 10.44 5.58 1.03
N ASN A 92 10.23 4.35 1.53
CA ASN A 92 9.22 3.47 0.96
C ASN A 92 7.81 4.04 1.14
N ASP A 93 7.51 4.63 2.29
CA ASP A 93 6.22 5.26 2.55
C ASP A 93 5.97 6.43 1.60
N LEU A 94 7.01 7.19 1.26
CA LEU A 94 6.93 8.26 0.27
C LEU A 94 6.48 7.74 -1.10
N TRP A 95 7.11 6.66 -1.57
CA TRP A 95 6.76 6.04 -2.86
C TRP A 95 5.36 5.44 -2.85
N ILE A 96 4.97 4.80 -1.75
CA ILE A 96 3.62 4.24 -1.59
C ILE A 96 2.57 5.35 -1.61
N ALA A 97 2.80 6.44 -0.89
CA ALA A 97 1.89 7.59 -0.86
C ALA A 97 1.73 8.21 -2.24
N ALA A 98 2.84 8.38 -2.97
CA ALA A 98 2.82 8.93 -4.33
C ALA A 98 2.02 8.05 -5.27
N THR A 99 2.21 6.73 -5.20
CA THR A 99 1.45 5.77 -6.00
C THR A 99 -0.05 5.86 -5.68
N ALA A 100 -0.39 5.93 -4.40
CA ALA A 100 -1.79 6.04 -3.96
C ALA A 100 -2.45 7.32 -4.46
N LEU A 101 -1.75 8.46 -4.42
CA LEU A 101 -2.27 9.72 -4.96
C LEU A 101 -2.56 9.63 -6.45
N GLU A 102 -1.67 9.01 -7.22
CA GLU A 102 -1.88 8.82 -8.67
C GLU A 102 -2.98 7.81 -8.98
N ALA A 103 -3.28 6.92 -8.03
CA ALA A 103 -4.29 5.87 -8.19
C ALA A 103 -5.65 6.20 -7.56
N GLY A 104 -5.96 7.48 -7.37
CA GLY A 104 -7.27 7.90 -6.84
C GLY A 104 -7.24 8.50 -5.45
N GLY A 105 -6.10 8.52 -4.77
CA GLY A 105 -5.90 9.26 -3.52
C GLY A 105 -6.37 8.57 -2.25
N VAL A 106 -6.57 7.26 -2.24
CA VAL A 106 -6.96 6.50 -1.05
C VAL A 106 -5.94 5.42 -0.74
N LEU A 107 -5.42 5.45 0.49
CA LEU A 107 -4.48 4.45 1.01
C LEU A 107 -5.04 3.78 2.25
N VAL A 108 -5.07 2.46 2.25
CA VAL A 108 -5.46 1.65 3.40
C VAL A 108 -4.21 1.15 4.10
N THR A 109 -4.06 1.47 5.37
CA THR A 109 -2.85 1.14 6.14
C THR A 109 -3.17 0.96 7.63
N ARG A 110 -2.38 0.14 8.31
CA ARG A 110 -2.37 0.07 9.77
C ARG A 110 -1.58 1.24 10.38
N ASN A 111 -0.62 1.77 9.64
CA ASN A 111 0.30 2.82 10.11
C ASN A 111 -0.16 4.22 9.66
N VAL A 112 -1.34 4.63 10.10
CA VAL A 112 -1.95 5.92 9.72
C VAL A 112 -0.99 7.10 9.95
N LYS A 113 -0.26 7.08 11.05
CA LYS A 113 0.66 8.17 11.41
C LYS A 113 1.77 8.41 10.39
N HIS A 114 2.18 7.35 9.66
CA HIS A 114 3.21 7.48 8.62
C HIS A 114 2.76 8.28 7.41
N PHE A 115 1.44 8.37 7.18
CA PHE A 115 0.87 8.95 5.96
C PHE A 115 -0.01 10.16 6.20
N GLN A 116 -0.36 10.46 7.45
CA GLN A 116 -1.34 11.50 7.77
C GLN A 116 -0.91 12.90 7.33
N ASN A 117 0.37 13.14 7.17
CA ASN A 117 0.90 14.45 6.77
C ASN A 117 0.95 14.65 5.26
N VAL A 118 0.61 13.63 4.47
CA VAL A 118 0.60 13.72 3.01
C VAL A 118 -0.69 14.40 2.55
N ARG A 119 -0.56 15.61 2.00
CA ARG A 119 -1.71 16.38 1.56
C ARG A 119 -2.41 15.73 0.37
N GLY A 120 -3.72 15.73 0.38
CA GLY A 120 -4.55 15.14 -0.67
C GLY A 120 -4.75 13.64 -0.55
N LEU A 121 -4.04 12.97 0.36
CA LEU A 121 -4.16 11.54 0.57
C LEU A 121 -5.22 11.25 1.64
N LYS A 122 -6.23 10.46 1.27
CA LYS A 122 -7.19 9.92 2.24
C LYS A 122 -6.61 8.63 2.80
N VAL A 123 -6.36 8.61 4.10
CA VAL A 123 -5.79 7.46 4.80
C VAL A 123 -6.89 6.74 5.56
N VAL A 124 -7.03 5.44 5.30
CA VAL A 124 -8.05 4.59 5.92
C VAL A 124 -7.35 3.52 6.75
N ALA A 125 -7.74 3.39 8.00
CA ALA A 125 -7.21 2.36 8.90
C ALA A 125 -7.85 0.99 8.64
N HIS A 126 -7.09 -0.05 8.91
CA HIS A 126 -7.63 -1.42 8.89
C HIS A 126 -7.28 -2.22 10.13
#